data_336a37694a957bdc2720001865c4f0e5
#
_entry.id   336a37694a957bdc2720001865c4f0e5
#
_cell.length_a   1.000
_cell.length_b   1.000
_cell.length_c   1.000
_cell.angle_alpha   90.00
_cell.angle_beta   90.00
_cell.angle_gamma   90.00
#
_symmetry.space_group_name_H-M   'P 1'
#
loop_
_entity.id
_entity.type
_entity.pdbx_description
1 polymer ?
#
loop_
_entity_poly.entity_id
_entity_poly.type
_entity_poly.pdbx_seq_one_letter_code
_entity_poly.pdbx_strand_id
1 'polypeptide(L)'
;SVAKRNKSIVNKLVLITPFSWLGGAVYNDKLAFKIFVSFVRIRERLFPNFNPKSKFSFLRKSNAINDEYTEWAWNNLHKSKDDFIYADGGRFVVPYDARPWIENIEAETLVITGGKDKLVPEETSNDVVSRLKNVKVKTFPDAGHSVPWTHENELLNELKEFF
;
A
#
# COMPACT_ATOMS: atom_id res chain seq x y z
N SER A 1 -1.33 -13.59 8.11
CA SER A 1 -0.66 -13.84 6.83
C SER A 1 -0.35 -15.31 6.65
N VAL A 2 -0.09 -15.73 5.41
CA VAL A 2 0.32 -17.12 5.09
C VAL A 2 1.61 -17.47 5.80
N ALA A 3 2.61 -16.57 5.79
CA ALA A 3 3.88 -16.75 6.48
C ALA A 3 3.74 -16.98 8.01
N LYS A 4 2.75 -16.37 8.65
CA LYS A 4 2.46 -16.59 10.06
C LYS A 4 1.93 -18.01 10.32
N ARG A 5 1.06 -18.51 9.42
CA ARG A 5 0.36 -19.80 9.61
C ARG A 5 1.19 -21.00 9.16
N ASN A 6 2.12 -20.80 8.25
CA ASN A 6 2.87 -21.86 7.57
C ASN A 6 4.37 -21.54 7.58
N LYS A 7 4.96 -21.49 8.76
CA LYS A 7 6.38 -21.14 8.97
C LYS A 7 7.36 -22.03 8.18
N SER A 8 7.01 -23.29 7.96
CA SER A 8 7.85 -24.26 7.24
C SER A 8 7.72 -24.20 5.72
N ILE A 9 6.76 -23.44 5.20
CA ILE A 9 6.49 -23.38 3.75
C ILE A 9 7.07 -22.11 3.13
N VAL A 10 7.16 -21.01 3.90
CA VAL A 10 7.65 -19.73 3.40
C VAL A 10 9.08 -19.54 3.83
N ASN A 11 10.02 -19.74 2.92
CA ASN A 11 11.45 -19.55 3.15
C ASN A 11 11.90 -18.12 2.89
N LYS A 12 11.34 -17.49 1.86
CA LYS A 12 11.64 -16.11 1.47
C LYS A 12 10.35 -15.30 1.34
N LEU A 13 10.40 -14.04 1.73
CA LEU A 13 9.26 -13.11 1.70
C LEU A 13 9.72 -11.76 1.16
N VAL A 14 8.95 -11.20 0.25
CA VAL A 14 9.15 -9.82 -0.21
C VAL A 14 7.97 -8.96 0.23
N LEU A 15 8.25 -7.85 0.87
CA LEU A 15 7.27 -6.84 1.27
C LEU A 15 7.61 -5.53 0.56
N ILE A 16 6.69 -5.03 -0.25
CA ILE A 16 6.86 -3.79 -1.00
C ILE A 16 6.00 -2.71 -0.37
N THR A 17 6.61 -1.62 0.05
CA THR A 17 5.98 -0.49 0.74
C THR A 17 5.04 -0.93 1.88
N PRO A 18 5.51 -1.79 2.79
CA PRO A 18 4.68 -2.36 3.83
C PRO A 18 4.40 -1.35 4.94
N PHE A 19 3.31 -1.62 5.68
CA PHE A 19 3.03 -0.98 6.96
C PHE A 19 2.64 -2.01 8.01
N SER A 20 3.02 -1.79 9.25
CA SER A 20 2.61 -2.63 10.39
C SER A 20 1.21 -2.25 10.89
N TRP A 21 0.91 -0.96 10.88
CA TRP A 21 -0.42 -0.39 11.14
C TRP A 21 -0.54 0.93 10.37
N LEU A 22 -1.74 1.37 10.09
CA LEU A 22 -1.96 2.73 9.61
C LEU A 22 -2.07 3.67 10.82
N GLY A 23 -0.93 4.11 11.32
CA GLY A 23 -0.82 5.16 12.32
C GLY A 23 -0.98 6.54 11.68
N GLY A 24 -1.47 7.50 12.45
CA GLY A 24 -1.60 8.89 12.03
C GLY A 24 -3.01 9.45 12.20
N ALA A 25 -3.11 10.76 12.31
CA ALA A 25 -4.35 11.45 12.67
C ALA A 25 -5.53 11.17 11.73
N VAL A 26 -5.27 10.91 10.45
CA VAL A 26 -6.32 10.66 9.44
C VAL A 26 -6.95 9.28 9.60
N TYR A 27 -6.18 8.28 10.04
CA TYR A 27 -6.65 6.90 10.14
C TYR A 27 -7.02 6.50 11.58
N ASN A 28 -6.53 7.22 12.58
CA ASN A 28 -6.86 6.96 13.99
C ASN A 28 -8.26 7.42 14.36
N ASP A 29 -8.81 8.42 13.68
CA ASP A 29 -10.18 8.85 13.90
C ASP A 29 -11.15 8.03 13.03
N LYS A 30 -11.65 6.94 13.62
CA LYS A 30 -12.65 6.06 12.99
C LYS A 30 -13.92 6.81 12.54
N LEU A 31 -14.24 7.91 13.20
CA LEU A 31 -15.40 8.74 12.84
C LEU A 31 -15.10 9.60 11.62
N ALA A 32 -13.97 10.30 11.60
CA ALA A 32 -13.52 11.09 10.45
C ALA A 32 -13.38 10.23 9.20
N PHE A 33 -12.83 9.02 9.34
CA PHE A 33 -12.74 8.08 8.23
C PHE A 33 -14.12 7.63 7.72
N LYS A 34 -15.06 7.32 8.62
CA LYS A 34 -16.46 7.00 8.24
C LYS A 34 -17.15 8.14 7.51
N ILE A 35 -16.95 9.36 7.98
CA ILE A 35 -17.48 10.58 7.34
C ILE A 35 -16.87 10.74 5.95
N PHE A 36 -15.56 10.59 5.80
CA PHE A 36 -14.87 10.67 4.53
C PHE A 36 -15.40 9.62 3.54
N VAL A 37 -15.50 8.35 3.95
CA VAL A 37 -16.04 7.26 3.12
C VAL A 37 -17.50 7.55 2.70
N SER A 38 -18.32 8.06 3.64
CA SER A 38 -19.70 8.42 3.35
C SER A 38 -19.79 9.57 2.34
N PHE A 39 -18.94 10.57 2.48
CA PHE A 39 -18.84 11.67 1.54
C PHE A 39 -18.43 11.21 0.13
N VAL A 40 -17.44 10.33 0.03
CA VAL A 40 -17.02 9.74 -1.25
C VAL A 40 -18.18 8.99 -1.91
N ARG A 41 -18.92 8.18 -1.15
CA ARG A 41 -20.10 7.44 -1.65
C ARG A 41 -21.21 8.34 -2.16
N ILE A 42 -21.55 9.40 -1.40
CA ILE A 42 -22.57 10.37 -1.79
C ILE A 42 -22.14 11.07 -3.08
N ARG A 43 -20.90 11.53 -3.14
CA ARG A 43 -20.35 12.18 -4.34
C ARG A 43 -20.43 11.29 -5.56
N GLU A 44 -20.03 10.01 -5.45
CA GLU A 44 -20.04 9.07 -6.56
C GLU A 44 -21.47 8.77 -7.03
N ARG A 45 -22.42 8.71 -6.11
CA ARG A 45 -23.83 8.53 -6.44
C ARG A 45 -24.44 9.73 -7.16
N LEU A 46 -24.06 10.96 -6.76
CA LEU A 46 -24.59 12.19 -7.33
C LEU A 46 -23.90 12.59 -8.64
N PHE A 47 -22.63 12.21 -8.80
CA PHE A 47 -21.78 12.60 -9.94
C PHE A 47 -21.04 11.39 -10.52
N PRO A 48 -21.75 10.43 -11.12
CA PRO A 48 -21.15 9.18 -11.62
C PRO A 48 -20.14 9.41 -12.75
N ASN A 49 -20.24 10.50 -13.49
CA ASN A 49 -19.35 10.87 -14.58
C ASN A 49 -18.24 11.84 -14.17
N PHE A 50 -18.00 12.01 -12.88
CA PHE A 50 -16.94 12.89 -12.41
C PHE A 50 -15.58 12.41 -12.88
N ASN A 51 -14.80 13.33 -13.47
CA ASN A 51 -13.54 13.03 -14.17
C ASN A 51 -12.56 12.20 -13.29
N PRO A 52 -12.16 11.02 -13.74
CA PRO A 52 -11.31 10.10 -12.99
C PRO A 52 -9.91 10.64 -12.69
N LYS A 53 -9.36 11.48 -13.59
CA LYS A 53 -8.07 12.12 -13.35
C LYS A 53 -8.05 12.91 -12.04
N SER A 54 -9.21 13.42 -11.60
CA SER A 54 -9.33 14.07 -10.29
C SER A 54 -9.46 13.09 -9.12
N LYS A 55 -10.02 11.89 -9.34
CA LYS A 55 -10.11 10.83 -8.30
C LYS A 55 -8.73 10.40 -7.84
N PHE A 56 -7.77 10.35 -8.78
CA PHE A 56 -6.37 9.97 -8.50
C PHE A 56 -5.45 11.16 -8.22
N SER A 57 -5.96 12.39 -8.24
CA SER A 57 -5.11 13.59 -8.08
C SER A 57 -4.35 13.60 -6.76
N PHE A 58 -4.96 13.09 -5.69
CA PHE A 58 -4.30 12.96 -4.39
C PHE A 58 -3.13 11.96 -4.46
N LEU A 59 -3.36 10.79 -5.03
CA LEU A 59 -2.32 9.76 -5.16
C LEU A 59 -1.18 10.21 -6.08
N ARG A 60 -1.49 10.93 -7.15
CA ARG A 60 -0.48 11.54 -8.02
C ARG A 60 0.32 12.63 -7.30
N LYS A 61 -0.34 13.51 -6.55
CA LYS A 61 0.33 14.56 -5.76
C LYS A 61 1.20 13.97 -4.65
N SER A 62 0.85 12.80 -4.12
CA SER A 62 1.65 12.07 -3.14
C SER A 62 2.75 11.21 -3.77
N ASN A 63 2.93 11.28 -5.10
CA ASN A 63 3.86 10.44 -5.84
C ASN A 63 3.63 8.93 -5.64
N ALA A 64 2.40 8.54 -5.27
CA ALA A 64 2.04 7.14 -5.05
C ALA A 64 1.80 6.39 -6.36
N ILE A 65 1.37 7.11 -7.39
CA ILE A 65 1.08 6.56 -8.73
C ILE A 65 1.59 7.52 -9.81
N ASN A 66 1.95 6.96 -10.96
CA ASN A 66 2.31 7.70 -12.17
C ASN A 66 1.11 7.84 -13.13
N ASP A 67 1.32 8.51 -14.26
CA ASP A 67 0.28 8.72 -15.28
C ASP A 67 -0.11 7.41 -15.96
N GLU A 68 0.83 6.52 -16.22
CA GLU A 68 0.61 5.22 -16.84
C GLU A 68 -0.28 4.33 -15.95
N TYR A 69 0.02 4.24 -14.65
CA TYR A 69 -0.85 3.55 -13.69
C TYR A 69 -2.24 4.17 -13.64
N THR A 70 -2.33 5.50 -13.66
CA THR A 70 -3.61 6.21 -13.65
C THR A 70 -4.46 5.83 -14.86
N GLU A 71 -3.86 5.76 -16.03
CA GLU A 71 -4.53 5.38 -17.27
C GLU A 71 -4.93 3.91 -17.27
N TRP A 72 -4.04 3.02 -16.85
CA TRP A 72 -4.34 1.61 -16.69
C TRP A 72 -5.49 1.39 -15.71
N ALA A 73 -5.44 1.99 -14.54
CA ALA A 73 -6.46 1.87 -13.51
C ALA A 73 -7.81 2.38 -14.03
N TRP A 74 -7.81 3.49 -14.75
CA TRP A 74 -9.01 4.01 -15.39
C TRP A 74 -9.61 3.03 -16.38
N ASN A 75 -8.80 2.50 -17.27
CA ASN A 75 -9.26 1.60 -18.32
C ASN A 75 -9.77 0.25 -17.80
N ASN A 76 -9.27 -0.19 -16.66
CA ASN A 76 -9.57 -1.50 -16.10
C ASN A 76 -10.57 -1.46 -14.93
N LEU A 77 -10.45 -0.48 -14.04
CA LEU A 77 -11.25 -0.42 -12.81
C LEU A 77 -12.57 0.34 -13.00
N HIS A 78 -12.62 1.29 -13.93
CA HIS A 78 -13.85 2.04 -14.22
C HIS A 78 -14.97 1.16 -14.83
N LYS A 79 -14.59 0.07 -15.48
CA LYS A 79 -15.54 -0.89 -16.09
C LYS A 79 -16.21 -1.79 -15.06
N SER A 80 -15.68 -1.93 -13.86
CA SER A 80 -16.37 -2.61 -12.78
C SER A 80 -17.42 -1.67 -12.20
N LYS A 81 -18.67 -2.13 -12.14
CA LYS A 81 -19.78 -1.35 -11.53
C LYS A 81 -19.59 -1.12 -10.02
N ASP A 82 -18.54 -1.69 -9.44
CA ASP A 82 -18.21 -1.58 -8.02
C ASP A 82 -17.15 -0.50 -7.78
N ASP A 83 -17.52 0.76 -8.01
CA ASP A 83 -16.73 1.94 -7.63
C ASP A 83 -16.46 2.02 -6.10
N PHE A 84 -17.08 1.11 -5.35
CA PHE A 84 -16.94 1.01 -3.88
C PHE A 84 -15.67 0.31 -3.40
N ILE A 85 -14.89 -0.33 -4.29
CA ILE A 85 -13.68 -1.09 -3.91
C ILE A 85 -12.71 -0.23 -3.09
N TYR A 86 -12.52 1.03 -3.45
CA TYR A 86 -11.62 1.92 -2.71
C TYR A 86 -12.16 2.34 -1.34
N ALA A 87 -13.47 2.60 -1.25
CA ALA A 87 -14.09 2.98 0.01
C ALA A 87 -14.21 1.77 0.97
N ASP A 88 -14.51 0.60 0.43
CA ASP A 88 -14.61 -0.63 1.21
C ASP A 88 -13.23 -1.21 1.53
N GLY A 89 -12.24 -1.08 0.64
CA GLY A 89 -10.85 -1.43 0.92
C GLY A 89 -10.31 -0.76 2.17
N GLY A 90 -10.61 0.53 2.35
CA GLY A 90 -10.23 1.27 3.56
C GLY A 90 -10.79 0.67 4.86
N ARG A 91 -11.96 0.02 4.84
CA ARG A 91 -12.53 -0.62 6.03
C ARG A 91 -11.71 -1.80 6.52
N PHE A 92 -10.98 -2.47 5.64
CA PHE A 92 -10.10 -3.59 5.99
C PHE A 92 -8.69 -3.10 6.31
N VAL A 93 -8.24 -2.04 5.64
CA VAL A 93 -6.88 -1.51 5.77
C VAL A 93 -6.72 -0.69 7.05
N VAL A 94 -7.72 0.16 7.38
CA VAL A 94 -7.65 1.04 8.56
C VAL A 94 -7.54 0.30 9.89
N PRO A 95 -8.31 -0.78 10.16
CA PRO A 95 -8.17 -1.54 11.41
C PRO A 95 -7.03 -2.56 11.38
N TYR A 96 -6.26 -2.62 10.26
CA TYR A 96 -5.20 -3.61 10.15
C TYR A 96 -4.04 -3.29 11.10
N ASP A 97 -3.63 -4.27 11.89
CA ASP A 97 -2.49 -4.21 12.78
C ASP A 97 -1.72 -5.53 12.71
N ALA A 98 -0.50 -5.47 12.18
CA ALA A 98 0.40 -6.60 12.08
C ALA A 98 1.32 -6.76 13.28
N ARG A 99 1.47 -5.74 14.12
CA ARG A 99 2.40 -5.69 15.26
C ARG A 99 2.32 -6.90 16.19
N PRO A 100 1.12 -7.44 16.51
CA PRO A 100 1.01 -8.58 17.41
C PRO A 100 1.58 -9.89 16.87
N TRP A 101 1.93 -9.96 15.59
CA TRP A 101 2.33 -11.22 14.97
C TRP A 101 3.51 -11.13 13.99
N ILE A 102 3.96 -9.94 13.61
CA ILE A 102 5.03 -9.77 12.60
C ILE A 102 6.35 -10.37 13.09
N GLU A 103 6.62 -10.35 14.39
CA GLU A 103 7.78 -10.95 15.04
C GLU A 103 7.85 -12.49 14.88
N ASN A 104 6.72 -13.12 14.53
CA ASN A 104 6.65 -14.56 14.31
C ASN A 104 7.00 -14.96 12.85
N ILE A 105 7.37 -14.01 12.01
CA ILE A 105 7.85 -14.28 10.66
C ILE A 105 9.32 -14.72 10.77
N GLU A 106 9.60 -15.95 10.32
CA GLU A 106 10.94 -16.56 10.35
C GLU A 106 11.61 -16.54 8.98
N ALA A 107 10.82 -16.32 7.92
CA ALA A 107 11.32 -16.24 6.56
C ALA A 107 12.36 -15.13 6.38
N GLU A 108 13.39 -15.38 5.58
CA GLU A 108 14.26 -14.32 5.09
C GLU A 108 13.39 -13.30 4.34
N THR A 109 13.41 -12.04 4.77
CA THR A 109 12.48 -11.02 4.26
C THR A 109 13.23 -9.87 3.60
N LEU A 110 12.88 -9.57 2.35
CA LEU A 110 13.29 -8.34 1.68
C LEU A 110 12.18 -7.31 1.83
N VAL A 111 12.50 -6.19 2.47
CA VAL A 111 11.60 -5.03 2.57
C VAL A 111 12.05 -3.98 1.57
N ILE A 112 11.12 -3.59 0.69
CA ILE A 112 11.34 -2.57 -0.33
C ILE A 112 10.52 -1.33 0.03
N THR A 113 11.16 -0.17 0.06
CA THR A 113 10.53 1.11 0.38
C THR A 113 10.81 2.17 -0.67
N GLY A 114 9.90 3.13 -0.79
CA GLY A 114 10.10 4.33 -1.60
C GLY A 114 10.47 5.52 -0.72
N GLY A 115 11.60 6.19 -1.01
CA GLY A 115 12.06 7.33 -0.22
C GLY A 115 11.17 8.56 -0.29
N LYS A 116 10.29 8.64 -1.30
CA LYS A 116 9.27 9.70 -1.47
C LYS A 116 7.85 9.20 -1.22
N ASP A 117 7.69 8.05 -0.55
CA ASP A 117 6.37 7.52 -0.21
C ASP A 117 5.69 8.45 0.83
N LYS A 118 4.57 9.05 0.40
CA LYS A 118 3.72 9.89 1.26
C LYS A 118 2.39 9.23 1.62
N LEU A 119 2.18 8.01 1.13
CA LEU A 119 0.96 7.26 1.41
C LEU A 119 1.12 6.40 2.65
N VAL A 120 2.24 5.70 2.75
CA VAL A 120 2.59 4.91 3.93
C VAL A 120 3.61 5.71 4.76
N PRO A 121 3.27 6.06 6.01
CA PRO A 121 4.20 6.77 6.89
C PRO A 121 5.49 5.95 7.11
N GLU A 122 6.63 6.61 7.00
CA GLU A 122 7.94 5.97 7.14
C GLU A 122 8.08 5.26 8.48
N GLU A 123 7.53 5.83 9.55
CA GLU A 123 7.55 5.22 10.89
C GLU A 123 6.89 3.82 10.91
N THR A 124 5.84 3.60 10.11
CA THR A 124 5.13 2.32 10.06
C THR A 124 5.89 1.27 9.25
N SER A 125 6.60 1.69 8.22
CA SER A 125 7.53 0.82 7.47
C SER A 125 8.74 0.46 8.32
N ASN A 126 9.31 1.42 9.05
CA ASN A 126 10.42 1.21 9.97
C ASN A 126 10.02 0.28 11.14
N ASP A 127 8.78 0.37 11.64
CA ASP A 127 8.27 -0.58 12.64
C ASP A 127 8.19 -2.01 12.07
N VAL A 128 7.80 -2.19 10.80
CA VAL A 128 7.89 -3.51 10.13
C VAL A 128 9.31 -4.05 10.16
N VAL A 129 10.27 -3.24 9.72
CA VAL A 129 11.69 -3.62 9.67
C VAL A 129 12.23 -3.99 11.05
N SER A 130 11.93 -3.18 12.08
CA SER A 130 12.43 -3.37 13.44
C SER A 130 11.92 -4.66 14.11
N ARG A 131 10.77 -5.18 13.66
CA ARG A 131 10.15 -6.39 14.22
C ARG A 131 10.50 -7.67 13.49
N LEU A 132 11.01 -7.59 12.27
CA LEU A 132 11.42 -8.76 11.50
C LEU A 132 12.77 -9.28 11.99
N LYS A 133 12.90 -10.60 12.14
CA LYS A 133 14.12 -11.24 12.65
C LYS A 133 15.23 -11.34 11.61
N ASN A 134 14.86 -11.57 10.37
CA ASN A 134 15.77 -11.78 9.27
C ASN A 134 15.35 -10.90 8.08
N VAL A 135 15.87 -9.68 8.04
CA VAL A 135 15.41 -8.64 7.12
C VAL A 135 16.56 -8.00 6.37
N LYS A 136 16.38 -7.86 5.06
CA LYS A 136 17.14 -6.97 4.18
C LYS A 136 16.24 -5.81 3.78
N VAL A 137 16.80 -4.62 3.68
CA VAL A 137 16.04 -3.41 3.29
C VAL A 137 16.65 -2.82 2.04
N LYS A 138 15.79 -2.55 1.06
CA LYS A 138 16.15 -1.75 -0.12
C LYS A 138 15.23 -0.56 -0.23
N THR A 139 15.81 0.63 -0.21
CA THR A 139 15.10 1.90 -0.44
C THR A 139 15.41 2.42 -1.83
N PHE A 140 14.37 2.77 -2.57
CA PHE A 140 14.44 3.51 -3.83
C PHE A 140 14.23 5.00 -3.52
N PRO A 141 15.29 5.84 -3.51
CA PRO A 141 15.21 7.20 -2.97
C PRO A 141 14.21 8.10 -3.68
N ASP A 142 14.01 7.86 -4.97
CA ASP A 142 13.14 8.67 -5.82
C ASP A 142 11.74 8.08 -6.01
N ALA A 143 11.50 6.85 -5.55
CA ALA A 143 10.22 6.19 -5.66
C ALA A 143 9.21 6.68 -4.61
N GLY A 144 7.95 6.74 -5.03
CA GLY A 144 6.80 6.86 -4.13
C GLY A 144 6.29 5.48 -3.69
N HIS A 145 4.98 5.41 -3.38
CA HIS A 145 4.35 4.16 -2.93
C HIS A 145 4.33 3.06 -3.99
N SER A 146 4.23 3.41 -5.25
CA SER A 146 4.07 2.44 -6.35
C SER A 146 5.41 2.05 -7.00
N VAL A 147 6.35 1.56 -6.20
CA VAL A 147 7.67 1.11 -6.67
C VAL A 147 7.59 0.18 -7.88
N PRO A 148 6.68 -0.83 -7.94
CA PRO A 148 6.59 -1.73 -9.09
C PRO A 148 6.27 -1.04 -10.42
N TRP A 149 5.63 0.10 -10.39
CA TRP A 149 5.24 0.86 -11.58
C TRP A 149 6.26 1.92 -12.00
N THR A 150 7.02 2.42 -11.04
CA THR A 150 7.93 3.53 -11.28
C THR A 150 9.39 3.09 -11.41
N HIS A 151 9.74 1.91 -10.88
CA HIS A 151 11.10 1.38 -10.81
C HIS A 151 11.12 -0.12 -11.13
N GLU A 152 10.38 -0.53 -12.17
CA GLU A 152 10.18 -1.94 -12.50
C GLU A 152 11.50 -2.68 -12.73
N ASN A 153 12.39 -2.14 -13.56
CA ASN A 153 13.64 -2.81 -13.92
C ASN A 153 14.57 -2.97 -12.72
N GLU A 154 14.70 -1.92 -11.92
CA GLU A 154 15.53 -1.93 -10.71
C GLU A 154 14.94 -2.90 -9.68
N LEU A 155 13.61 -2.90 -9.52
CA LEU A 155 12.92 -3.85 -8.65
C LEU A 155 13.16 -5.28 -9.10
N LEU A 156 13.04 -5.58 -10.39
CA LEU A 156 13.30 -6.92 -10.94
C LEU A 156 14.73 -7.38 -10.68
N ASN A 157 15.71 -6.49 -10.74
CA ASN A 157 17.10 -6.84 -10.42
C ASN A 157 17.26 -7.18 -8.93
N GLU A 158 16.70 -6.38 -8.02
CA GLU A 158 16.72 -6.68 -6.58
C GLU A 158 16.03 -8.02 -6.26
N LEU A 159 14.93 -8.33 -6.94
CA LEU A 159 14.24 -9.61 -6.76
C LEU A 159 15.09 -10.78 -7.25
N LYS A 160 15.78 -10.67 -8.41
CA LYS A 160 16.68 -11.71 -8.92
C LYS A 160 17.86 -11.95 -7.99
N GLU A 161 18.40 -10.90 -7.36
CA GLU A 161 19.49 -11.04 -6.39
C GLU A 161 19.02 -11.67 -5.07
N PHE A 162 17.77 -11.46 -4.72
CA PHE A 162 17.20 -11.98 -3.48
C PHE A 162 16.80 -13.45 -3.61
N PHE A 163 16.30 -13.91 -4.76
CA PHE A 163 15.86 -15.30 -4.98
C PHE A 163 16.94 -16.18 -5.57
#